data_7b301094eb56d6934dbb26c8fa140b00
#
_entry.id   7b301094eb56d6934dbb26c8fa140b00
#
_cell.length_a   1.000
_cell.length_b   1.000
_cell.length_c   1.000
_cell.angle_alpha   90.00
_cell.angle_beta   90.00
_cell.angle_gamma   90.00
#
_symmetry.space_group_name_H-M   'P 1'
#
loop_
_entity.id
_entity.type
_entity.pdbx_description
1 polymer ?
#
loop_
_entity_poly.entity_id
_entity_poly.type
_entity_poly.pdbx_seq_one_letter_code
_entity_poly.pdbx_strand_id
1 'polypeptide(L)'
;YKRPRDFCLQYGVLEEMYEEDTTEYNSTSKSRKRKVRERFLPGVSPIVYSRFLLENAVFLSLNDMGKELPDYEEIPLPCTMLPEVKKEYDALQNCFRHLMSKEPRIGKRVMSAYLNLLSAYPDQPYGHEPIRNPFVPEEDQNVLSAPKDIGSADDLQPKDEVLLDLIDRKLQEGERVIVYTAWVRLDTQERLHKLLTEKGVKAAILDQKVPTVQREEWVDKRVHEGVKVLITNSALVETGLDLNAFTTLIFYNIAFNLYVFRQASRRSWRINQTAPKVEIYMLYYADTMQHKALRLMASKLSAATVIEGQISDEGLAAMSDCQDLTTQLAKELMRGLKDDVEDLAASFKKMAIFRNHPKPAAAEKYSAPAEPEEQLLPVQQSILLPVPVSYTHLRAH
;
A
#
# COMPACT_ATOMS: atom_id res chain seq x y z
N TYR A 1 -24.95 9.27 14.30
CA TYR A 1 -25.59 8.20 13.51
C TYR A 1 -25.75 6.94 14.34
N LYS A 2 -26.92 6.33 14.34
CA LYS A 2 -27.17 5.09 15.09
C LYS A 2 -26.62 3.84 14.36
N ARG A 3 -26.50 3.89 13.03
CA ARG A 3 -26.05 2.78 12.19
C ARG A 3 -25.04 3.28 11.14
N PRO A 4 -24.03 2.48 10.77
CA PRO A 4 -23.06 2.83 9.71
C PRO A 4 -23.75 3.18 8.38
N ARG A 5 -24.84 2.50 8.04
CA ARG A 5 -25.64 2.77 6.83
C ARG A 5 -26.12 4.23 6.76
N ASP A 6 -26.59 4.78 7.88
CA ASP A 6 -27.13 6.15 7.91
C ASP A 6 -26.04 7.19 7.65
N PHE A 7 -24.81 6.92 8.08
CA PHE A 7 -23.64 7.73 7.75
C PHE A 7 -23.26 7.58 6.27
N CYS A 8 -23.18 6.34 5.76
CA CYS A 8 -22.80 6.08 4.37
C CYS A 8 -23.80 6.64 3.36
N LEU A 9 -25.09 6.72 3.70
CA LEU A 9 -26.09 7.38 2.85
C LEU A 9 -25.84 8.88 2.66
N GLN A 10 -25.19 9.53 3.64
CA GLN A 10 -24.94 10.97 3.59
C GLN A 10 -23.53 11.32 3.13
N TYR A 11 -22.55 10.51 3.49
CA TYR A 11 -21.12 10.85 3.33
C TYR A 11 -20.27 9.73 2.74
N GLY A 12 -20.76 8.51 2.73
CA GLY A 12 -20.08 7.37 2.17
C GLY A 12 -20.49 7.07 0.73
N VAL A 13 -20.09 5.92 0.26
CA VAL A 13 -20.52 5.37 -1.03
C VAL A 13 -21.26 4.06 -0.79
N LEU A 14 -22.50 4.02 -1.25
CA LEU A 14 -23.37 2.87 -1.14
C LEU A 14 -23.76 2.43 -2.55
N GLU A 15 -23.45 1.18 -2.90
CA GLU A 15 -23.90 0.55 -4.13
C GLU A 15 -25.13 -0.30 -3.85
N GLU A 16 -26.22 -0.04 -4.56
CA GLU A 16 -27.42 -0.87 -4.53
C GLU A 16 -27.42 -1.79 -5.77
N MET A 17 -27.32 -3.09 -5.52
CA MET A 17 -27.43 -4.12 -6.57
C MET A 17 -28.82 -4.73 -6.56
N TYR A 18 -29.47 -4.70 -7.71
CA TYR A 18 -30.78 -5.32 -7.90
C TYR A 18 -30.58 -6.73 -8.48
N GLU A 19 -30.81 -7.77 -7.66
CA GLU A 19 -30.88 -9.16 -8.16
C GLU A 19 -32.31 -9.46 -8.59
N GLU A 20 -32.49 -9.81 -9.87
CA GLU A 20 -33.74 -10.40 -10.34
C GLU A 20 -33.74 -11.88 -9.91
N ASP A 21 -34.67 -12.25 -9.05
CA ASP A 21 -34.85 -13.65 -8.64
C ASP A 21 -35.48 -14.42 -9.79
N THR A 22 -34.66 -15.20 -10.53
CA THR A 22 -35.11 -16.01 -11.68
C THR A 22 -35.63 -17.38 -11.27
N THR A 23 -35.72 -17.70 -9.97
CA THR A 23 -35.95 -19.07 -9.48
C THR A 23 -37.38 -19.39 -9.12
N GLU A 24 -38.32 -18.46 -9.13
CA GLU A 24 -39.74 -18.79 -8.91
C GLU A 24 -40.60 -18.50 -10.15
N TYR A 25 -40.60 -19.46 -11.06
CA TYR A 25 -41.64 -19.56 -12.09
C TYR A 25 -42.87 -20.27 -11.50
N ASN A 26 -43.57 -19.62 -10.60
CA ASN A 26 -44.92 -20.07 -10.17
C ASN A 26 -45.99 -19.08 -10.67
N SER A 27 -46.90 -19.61 -11.42
CA SER A 27 -47.77 -19.02 -12.41
C SER A 27 -48.93 -18.17 -11.87
N THR A 28 -48.89 -17.57 -10.68
CA THR A 28 -50.08 -16.88 -10.14
C THR A 28 -49.90 -15.54 -9.47
N SER A 29 -48.71 -14.94 -9.39
CA SER A 29 -48.61 -13.54 -8.97
C SER A 29 -47.51 -12.77 -9.69
N LYS A 30 -47.95 -11.67 -10.38
CA LYS A 30 -47.09 -10.74 -11.13
C LYS A 30 -46.32 -9.76 -10.26
N SER A 31 -45.77 -10.15 -9.12
CA SER A 31 -44.88 -9.28 -8.36
C SER A 31 -43.48 -9.90 -8.28
N ARG A 32 -42.61 -9.51 -9.20
CA ARG A 32 -41.19 -9.76 -9.09
C ARG A 32 -40.66 -9.04 -7.85
N LYS A 33 -40.34 -9.76 -6.79
CA LYS A 33 -39.65 -9.20 -5.63
C LYS A 33 -38.19 -8.99 -6.04
N ARG A 34 -37.83 -7.74 -6.34
CA ARG A 34 -36.44 -7.36 -6.52
C ARG A 34 -35.75 -7.43 -5.15
N LYS A 35 -34.75 -8.30 -5.01
CA LYS A 35 -33.92 -8.31 -3.82
C LYS A 35 -32.82 -7.28 -4.00
N VAL A 36 -32.86 -6.23 -3.19
CA VAL A 36 -31.84 -5.19 -3.17
C VAL A 36 -30.73 -5.65 -2.23
N ARG A 37 -29.52 -5.81 -2.74
CA ARG A 37 -28.32 -6.00 -1.94
C ARG A 37 -27.54 -4.69 -1.90
N GLU A 38 -27.32 -4.19 -0.69
CA GLU A 38 -26.49 -3.02 -0.45
C GLU A 38 -25.06 -3.44 -0.18
N ARG A 39 -24.11 -2.74 -0.80
CA ARG A 39 -22.68 -2.91 -0.55
C ARG A 39 -22.05 -1.57 -0.24
N PHE A 40 -21.31 -1.50 0.88
CA PHE A 40 -20.49 -0.33 1.18
C PHE A 40 -19.21 -0.38 0.33
N LEU A 41 -18.95 0.68 -0.41
CA LEU A 41 -17.72 0.85 -1.18
C LEU A 41 -16.72 1.73 -0.41
N PRO A 42 -15.42 1.61 -0.66
CA PRO A 42 -14.43 2.56 -0.18
C PRO A 42 -14.75 3.96 -0.71
N GLY A 43 -14.35 4.96 0.04
CA GLY A 43 -14.56 6.35 -0.33
C GLY A 43 -15.49 7.08 0.65
N VAL A 44 -15.25 8.37 0.78
CA VAL A 44 -16.01 9.26 1.64
C VAL A 44 -16.06 10.65 1.01
N SER A 45 -17.20 11.34 1.17
CA SER A 45 -17.33 12.70 0.66
C SER A 45 -16.34 13.65 1.33
N PRO A 46 -15.63 14.52 0.57
CA PRO A 46 -14.76 15.55 1.12
C PRO A 46 -15.42 16.47 2.16
N ILE A 47 -16.75 16.60 2.11
CA ILE A 47 -17.53 17.36 3.11
C ILE A 47 -17.34 16.83 4.53
N VAL A 48 -17.00 15.55 4.70
CA VAL A 48 -16.68 14.97 6.02
C VAL A 48 -15.52 15.71 6.68
N TYR A 49 -14.51 16.12 5.90
CA TYR A 49 -13.39 16.88 6.43
C TYR A 49 -13.86 18.22 7.05
N SER A 50 -14.60 19.04 6.30
CA SER A 50 -15.06 20.35 6.78
C SER A 50 -16.09 20.22 7.90
N ARG A 51 -16.97 19.23 7.85
CA ARG A 51 -18.08 19.11 8.79
C ARG A 51 -17.74 18.42 10.10
N PHE A 52 -16.80 17.49 10.08
CA PHE A 52 -16.50 16.67 11.27
C PHE A 52 -15.06 16.81 11.76
N LEU A 53 -14.10 16.97 10.84
CA LEU A 53 -12.68 16.99 11.23
C LEU A 53 -12.21 18.41 11.55
N LEU A 54 -12.60 19.40 10.76
CA LEU A 54 -12.08 20.76 10.91
C LEU A 54 -12.37 21.38 12.30
N GLU A 55 -13.57 21.13 12.84
CA GLU A 55 -14.00 21.68 14.13
C GLU A 55 -13.70 20.76 15.32
N ASN A 56 -13.55 19.44 15.09
CA ASN A 56 -13.47 18.46 16.16
C ASN A 56 -12.15 17.70 16.22
N ALA A 57 -11.19 17.97 15.31
CA ALA A 57 -9.91 17.30 15.24
C ALA A 57 -8.76 18.29 15.34
N VAL A 58 -7.75 17.91 16.12
CA VAL A 58 -6.47 18.60 16.15
C VAL A 58 -5.48 17.74 15.36
N PHE A 59 -4.87 18.32 14.34
CA PHE A 59 -3.88 17.66 13.51
C PHE A 59 -2.48 18.00 14.01
N LEU A 60 -1.81 17.01 14.60
CA LEU A 60 -0.43 17.11 15.05
C LEU A 60 0.43 16.22 14.17
N SER A 61 1.37 16.81 13.46
CA SER A 61 2.43 16.08 12.76
C SER A 61 3.64 15.93 13.67
N LEU A 62 4.54 15.00 13.35
CA LEU A 62 5.81 14.89 14.05
C LEU A 62 6.64 16.17 13.97
N ASN A 63 6.53 16.93 12.87
CA ASN A 63 7.19 18.23 12.70
C ASN A 63 6.66 19.30 13.68
N ASP A 64 5.41 19.21 14.13
CA ASP A 64 4.83 20.15 15.09
C ASP A 64 5.37 19.93 16.52
N MET A 65 6.07 18.79 16.77
CA MET A 65 6.63 18.46 18.08
C MET A 65 7.97 19.13 18.39
N GLY A 66 8.44 20.05 17.52
CA GLY A 66 9.63 20.86 17.76
C GLY A 66 10.97 20.11 17.76
N LYS A 67 11.02 18.86 17.31
CA LYS A 67 12.23 18.10 17.05
C LYS A 67 12.45 18.04 15.55
N GLU A 68 13.68 18.28 15.14
CA GLU A 68 14.08 18.08 13.75
C GLU A 68 13.98 16.59 13.40
N LEU A 69 13.13 16.28 12.45
CA LEU A 69 13.08 14.97 11.82
C LEU A 69 14.05 14.94 10.64
N PRO A 70 14.63 13.80 10.30
CA PRO A 70 15.42 13.67 9.09
C PRO A 70 14.55 13.98 7.86
N ASP A 71 15.18 14.45 6.80
CA ASP A 71 14.53 14.56 5.50
C ASP A 71 13.98 13.19 5.07
N TYR A 72 12.82 13.19 4.41
CA TYR A 72 12.15 11.98 3.98
C TYR A 72 11.83 12.07 2.50
N GLU A 73 12.36 11.14 1.72
CA GLU A 73 12.17 11.14 0.28
C GLU A 73 11.71 9.77 -0.23
N GLU A 74 10.66 9.76 -1.06
CA GLU A 74 10.16 8.58 -1.76
C GLU A 74 10.51 8.68 -3.25
N ILE A 75 11.32 7.73 -3.72
CA ILE A 75 11.96 7.77 -5.04
C ILE A 75 11.54 6.54 -5.85
N PRO A 76 10.59 6.67 -6.79
CA PRO A 76 10.28 5.61 -7.72
C PRO A 76 11.40 5.45 -8.76
N LEU A 77 11.92 4.23 -8.92
CA LEU A 77 12.96 3.86 -9.86
C LEU A 77 12.41 2.92 -10.93
N PRO A 78 12.23 3.39 -12.17
CA PRO A 78 11.79 2.55 -13.27
C PRO A 78 12.90 1.62 -13.76
N CYS A 79 12.55 0.37 -14.01
CA CYS A 79 13.38 -0.64 -14.65
C CYS A 79 12.76 -1.02 -16.01
N THR A 80 13.59 -1.49 -16.93
CA THR A 80 13.16 -1.99 -18.24
C THR A 80 13.33 -3.50 -18.29
N MET A 81 12.27 -4.23 -18.69
CA MET A 81 12.34 -5.68 -18.84
C MET A 81 13.24 -6.09 -20.01
N LEU A 82 13.81 -7.29 -19.93
CA LEU A 82 14.41 -7.95 -21.09
C LEU A 82 13.36 -8.13 -22.20
N PRO A 83 13.74 -8.01 -23.48
CA PRO A 83 12.80 -8.09 -24.60
C PRO A 83 11.97 -9.39 -24.63
N GLU A 84 12.59 -10.53 -24.33
CA GLU A 84 11.90 -11.82 -24.25
C GLU A 84 10.90 -11.90 -23.10
N VAL A 85 11.24 -11.37 -21.93
CA VAL A 85 10.35 -11.28 -20.78
C VAL A 85 9.17 -10.36 -21.08
N LYS A 86 9.44 -9.22 -21.72
CA LYS A 86 8.39 -8.28 -22.14
C LYS A 86 7.42 -8.92 -23.15
N LYS A 87 7.93 -9.68 -24.12
CA LYS A 87 7.09 -10.40 -25.09
C LYS A 87 6.14 -11.38 -24.43
N GLU A 88 6.62 -12.18 -23.49
CA GLU A 88 5.77 -13.14 -22.77
C GLU A 88 4.80 -12.42 -21.83
N TYR A 89 5.26 -11.37 -21.15
CA TYR A 89 4.40 -10.52 -20.32
C TYR A 89 3.22 -9.96 -21.11
N ASP A 90 3.47 -9.43 -22.32
CA ASP A 90 2.42 -8.91 -23.20
C ASP A 90 1.47 -10.01 -23.67
N ALA A 91 1.98 -11.24 -23.90
CA ALA A 91 1.14 -12.39 -24.25
C ALA A 91 0.20 -12.77 -23.09
N LEU A 92 0.72 -12.82 -21.86
CA LEU A 92 -0.10 -13.10 -20.64
C LEU A 92 -1.18 -12.02 -20.44
N GLN A 93 -0.82 -10.76 -20.63
CA GLN A 93 -1.75 -9.63 -20.55
C GLN A 93 -2.86 -9.74 -21.59
N ASN A 94 -2.52 -10.05 -22.84
CA ASN A 94 -3.48 -10.21 -23.93
C ASN A 94 -4.38 -11.42 -23.71
N CYS A 95 -3.85 -12.53 -23.18
CA CYS A 95 -4.64 -13.69 -22.78
C CYS A 95 -5.74 -13.32 -21.78
N PHE A 96 -5.40 -12.56 -20.75
CA PHE A 96 -6.38 -12.10 -19.76
C PHE A 96 -7.44 -11.18 -20.39
N ARG A 97 -7.02 -10.22 -21.23
CA ARG A 97 -7.97 -9.32 -21.93
C ARG A 97 -8.94 -10.11 -22.80
N HIS A 98 -8.42 -11.08 -23.55
CA HIS A 98 -9.24 -11.95 -24.37
C HIS A 98 -10.24 -12.75 -23.54
N LEU A 99 -9.78 -13.34 -22.43
CA LEU A 99 -10.63 -14.08 -21.51
C LEU A 99 -11.74 -13.20 -20.90
N MET A 100 -11.41 -11.97 -20.47
CA MET A 100 -12.40 -11.03 -19.94
C MET A 100 -13.44 -10.61 -21.00
N SER A 101 -13.03 -10.51 -22.26
CA SER A 101 -13.93 -10.15 -23.37
C SER A 101 -14.83 -11.31 -23.80
N LYS A 102 -14.31 -12.54 -23.90
CA LYS A 102 -15.03 -13.70 -24.42
C LYS A 102 -15.78 -14.46 -23.35
N GLU A 103 -15.19 -14.62 -22.17
CA GLU A 103 -15.73 -15.40 -21.05
C GLU A 103 -15.64 -14.60 -19.73
N PRO A 104 -16.43 -13.51 -19.60
CA PRO A 104 -16.31 -12.60 -18.44
C PRO A 104 -16.54 -13.28 -17.08
N ARG A 105 -17.34 -14.35 -17.03
CA ARG A 105 -17.59 -15.11 -15.81
C ARG A 105 -16.31 -15.81 -15.32
N ILE A 106 -15.58 -16.45 -16.22
CA ILE A 106 -14.31 -17.11 -15.91
C ILE A 106 -13.26 -16.03 -15.59
N GLY A 107 -13.13 -15.02 -16.46
CA GLY A 107 -12.18 -13.93 -16.29
C GLY A 107 -12.29 -13.24 -14.92
N LYS A 108 -13.50 -12.93 -14.46
CA LYS A 108 -13.73 -12.37 -13.12
C LYS A 108 -13.29 -13.30 -12.01
N ARG A 109 -13.45 -14.60 -12.17
CA ARG A 109 -13.09 -15.59 -11.14
C ARG A 109 -11.58 -15.75 -10.99
N VAL A 110 -10.83 -15.67 -12.10
CA VAL A 110 -9.36 -15.80 -12.12
C VAL A 110 -8.62 -14.46 -12.11
N MET A 111 -9.34 -13.36 -12.02
CA MET A 111 -8.77 -12.02 -12.05
C MET A 111 -7.64 -11.81 -11.04
N SER A 112 -7.83 -12.23 -9.80
CA SER A 112 -6.79 -12.08 -8.77
C SER A 112 -5.54 -12.90 -9.08
N ALA A 113 -5.69 -14.08 -9.68
CA ALA A 113 -4.55 -14.92 -10.09
C ALA A 113 -3.75 -14.21 -11.21
N TYR A 114 -4.42 -13.65 -12.21
CA TYR A 114 -3.74 -12.88 -13.27
C TYR A 114 -3.09 -11.61 -12.74
N LEU A 115 -3.73 -10.86 -11.85
CA LEU A 115 -3.13 -9.66 -11.25
C LEU A 115 -1.88 -10.01 -10.46
N ASN A 116 -1.90 -11.09 -9.68
CA ASN A 116 -0.72 -11.57 -8.95
C ASN A 116 0.38 -12.03 -9.91
N LEU A 117 0.04 -12.82 -10.93
CA LEU A 117 0.99 -13.28 -11.95
C LEU A 117 1.65 -12.09 -12.66
N LEU A 118 0.87 -11.14 -13.21
CA LEU A 118 1.38 -9.98 -13.92
C LEU A 118 2.17 -9.01 -13.02
N SER A 119 1.99 -9.09 -11.72
CA SER A 119 2.78 -8.31 -10.77
C SER A 119 4.10 -8.98 -10.41
N ALA A 120 4.14 -10.31 -10.36
CA ALA A 120 5.31 -11.08 -9.95
C ALA A 120 6.21 -11.49 -11.12
N TYR A 121 5.63 -11.81 -12.27
CA TYR A 121 6.34 -12.32 -13.45
C TYR A 121 7.49 -11.45 -13.94
N PRO A 122 7.38 -10.09 -13.97
CA PRO A 122 8.50 -9.24 -14.35
C PRO A 122 9.74 -9.36 -13.45
N ASP A 123 9.53 -9.67 -12.15
CA ASP A 123 10.61 -9.81 -11.17
C ASP A 123 11.26 -11.19 -11.22
N GLN A 124 10.48 -12.20 -11.58
CA GLN A 124 10.90 -13.60 -11.64
C GLN A 124 10.16 -14.28 -12.78
N PRO A 125 10.68 -14.25 -14.01
CA PRO A 125 9.99 -14.77 -15.19
C PRO A 125 10.11 -16.32 -15.32
N TYR A 126 10.06 -17.02 -14.22
CA TYR A 126 10.14 -18.49 -14.14
C TYR A 126 9.46 -19.03 -12.87
N GLY A 127 9.10 -20.30 -12.86
CA GLY A 127 8.55 -21.01 -11.69
C GLY A 127 7.11 -20.61 -11.36
N HIS A 128 6.34 -20.09 -12.31
CA HIS A 128 4.94 -19.74 -12.10
C HIS A 128 4.01 -20.88 -12.51
N GLU A 129 3.03 -21.16 -11.66
CA GLU A 129 2.01 -22.16 -11.97
C GLU A 129 1.04 -21.68 -13.05
N PRO A 130 0.51 -22.59 -13.88
CA PRO A 130 -0.53 -22.27 -14.84
C PRO A 130 -1.81 -21.75 -14.18
N ILE A 131 -2.45 -20.77 -14.79
CA ILE A 131 -3.80 -20.35 -14.40
C ILE A 131 -4.82 -21.30 -15.01
N ARG A 132 -5.65 -21.89 -14.16
CA ARG A 132 -6.63 -22.92 -14.54
C ARG A 132 -8.06 -22.39 -14.47
N ASN A 133 -8.95 -22.99 -15.27
CA ASN A 133 -10.38 -22.70 -15.22
C ASN A 133 -11.01 -23.35 -13.98
N PRO A 134 -11.51 -22.57 -13.01
CA PRO A 134 -12.05 -23.10 -11.76
C PRO A 134 -13.41 -23.80 -11.91
N PHE A 135 -14.00 -23.78 -13.11
CA PHE A 135 -15.29 -24.43 -13.40
C PHE A 135 -15.15 -25.77 -14.15
N VAL A 136 -13.91 -26.18 -14.42
CA VAL A 136 -13.60 -27.44 -15.12
C VAL A 136 -12.73 -28.30 -14.22
N PRO A 137 -12.96 -29.63 -14.09
CA PRO A 137 -12.09 -30.52 -13.32
C PRO A 137 -10.63 -30.46 -13.79
N GLU A 138 -9.68 -30.71 -12.89
CA GLU A 138 -8.24 -30.68 -13.22
C GLU A 138 -7.83 -31.70 -14.30
N GLU A 139 -8.53 -32.79 -14.37
CA GLU A 139 -8.29 -33.89 -15.32
C GLU A 139 -8.56 -33.48 -16.78
N ASP A 140 -9.38 -32.44 -17.01
CA ASP A 140 -9.87 -32.07 -18.34
C ASP A 140 -9.06 -30.94 -18.99
N GLN A 141 -7.73 -30.88 -18.84
CA GLN A 141 -6.86 -29.86 -19.46
C GLN A 141 -7.39 -28.44 -19.34
N ASN A 142 -7.76 -28.04 -18.14
CA ASN A 142 -8.42 -26.78 -17.82
C ASN A 142 -7.50 -25.54 -17.81
N VAL A 143 -6.32 -25.62 -18.43
CA VAL A 143 -5.33 -24.54 -18.44
C VAL A 143 -5.81 -23.38 -19.32
N LEU A 144 -5.95 -22.21 -18.71
CA LEU A 144 -6.28 -20.95 -19.37
C LEU A 144 -5.04 -20.21 -19.86
N SER A 145 -3.97 -20.27 -19.06
CA SER A 145 -2.69 -19.64 -19.37
C SER A 145 -1.57 -20.37 -18.66
N ALA A 146 -0.50 -20.69 -19.38
CA ALA A 146 0.74 -21.27 -18.84
C ALA A 146 1.88 -20.28 -19.10
N PRO A 147 2.35 -19.56 -18.07
CA PRO A 147 3.50 -18.69 -18.22
C PRO A 147 4.73 -19.49 -18.65
N LYS A 148 5.49 -18.97 -19.60
CA LYS A 148 6.75 -19.59 -20.00
C LYS A 148 7.86 -19.20 -19.06
N ASP A 149 8.69 -20.14 -18.69
CA ASP A 149 9.94 -19.85 -17.98
C ASP A 149 10.94 -19.21 -18.92
N ILE A 150 11.46 -18.06 -18.53
CA ILE A 150 12.52 -17.32 -19.22
C ILE A 150 13.66 -17.13 -18.24
N GLY A 151 14.75 -17.87 -18.46
CA GLY A 151 15.87 -17.90 -17.51
C GLY A 151 15.61 -18.76 -16.28
N SER A 152 16.40 -18.54 -15.25
CA SER A 152 16.43 -19.32 -14.01
C SER A 152 16.73 -18.45 -12.79
N ALA A 153 16.80 -19.06 -11.60
CA ALA A 153 17.15 -18.37 -10.36
C ALA A 153 18.57 -17.83 -10.33
N ASP A 154 19.45 -18.37 -11.17
CA ASP A 154 20.86 -17.94 -11.24
C ASP A 154 21.07 -16.78 -12.22
N ASP A 155 20.07 -16.45 -13.04
CA ASP A 155 20.15 -15.35 -14.00
C ASP A 155 19.80 -14.01 -13.35
N LEU A 156 20.63 -12.99 -13.56
CA LEU A 156 20.34 -11.62 -13.13
C LEU A 156 19.27 -11.01 -14.01
N GLN A 157 18.26 -10.45 -13.36
CA GLN A 157 17.26 -9.63 -14.02
C GLN A 157 17.68 -8.15 -13.97
N PRO A 158 17.22 -7.29 -14.92
CA PRO A 158 17.56 -5.86 -14.92
C PRO A 158 17.27 -5.15 -13.60
N LYS A 159 16.22 -5.56 -12.88
CA LYS A 159 15.89 -5.02 -11.56
C LYS A 159 16.91 -5.42 -10.49
N ASP A 160 17.52 -6.60 -10.59
CA ASP A 160 18.57 -7.03 -9.68
C ASP A 160 19.82 -6.18 -9.87
N GLU A 161 20.18 -5.84 -11.11
CA GLU A 161 21.31 -4.96 -11.40
C GLU A 161 21.11 -3.59 -10.78
N VAL A 162 19.91 -2.98 -10.97
CA VAL A 162 19.56 -1.69 -10.34
C VAL A 162 19.60 -1.78 -8.82
N LEU A 163 19.13 -2.89 -8.24
CA LEU A 163 19.17 -3.11 -6.79
C LEU A 163 20.61 -3.18 -6.28
N LEU A 164 21.46 -3.99 -6.93
CA LEU A 164 22.85 -4.20 -6.53
C LEU A 164 23.66 -2.91 -6.64
N ASP A 165 23.52 -2.16 -7.73
CA ASP A 165 24.18 -0.87 -7.93
C ASP A 165 23.75 0.17 -6.88
N LEU A 166 22.46 0.19 -6.56
CA LEU A 166 21.94 1.08 -5.53
C LEU A 166 22.47 0.72 -4.13
N ILE A 167 22.48 -0.57 -3.79
CA ILE A 167 23.01 -1.04 -2.51
C ILE A 167 24.49 -0.72 -2.42
N ASP A 168 25.28 -1.00 -3.46
CA ASP A 168 26.72 -0.76 -3.46
C ASP A 168 27.04 0.72 -3.22
N ARG A 169 26.38 1.62 -3.93
CA ARG A 169 26.48 3.06 -3.72
C ARG A 169 26.15 3.47 -2.28
N LYS A 170 25.03 2.98 -1.72
CA LYS A 170 24.61 3.32 -0.37
C LYS A 170 25.55 2.79 0.72
N LEU A 171 26.10 1.61 0.51
CA LEU A 171 27.13 1.07 1.41
C LEU A 171 28.45 1.87 1.36
N GLN A 172 28.83 2.39 0.19
CA GLN A 172 29.97 3.30 0.05
C GLN A 172 29.74 4.65 0.76
N GLU A 173 28.49 5.12 0.81
CA GLU A 173 28.08 6.29 1.59
C GLU A 173 28.05 6.00 3.11
N GLY A 174 28.31 4.75 3.53
CA GLY A 174 28.32 4.33 4.94
C GLY A 174 26.95 3.99 5.50
N GLU A 175 25.91 3.97 4.66
CA GLU A 175 24.54 3.67 5.06
C GLU A 175 24.30 2.15 5.21
N ARG A 176 23.21 1.80 5.91
CA ARG A 176 22.65 0.45 5.93
C ARG A 176 21.33 0.43 5.20
N VAL A 177 21.04 -0.70 4.56
CA VAL A 177 19.91 -0.83 3.63
C VAL A 177 18.94 -1.90 4.11
N ILE A 178 17.63 -1.61 3.99
CA ILE A 178 16.57 -2.60 4.08
C ILE A 178 16.03 -2.88 2.68
N VAL A 179 15.92 -4.15 2.32
CA VAL A 179 15.26 -4.60 1.09
C VAL A 179 13.94 -5.27 1.45
N TYR A 180 12.84 -4.64 1.04
CA TYR A 180 11.50 -5.17 1.23
C TYR A 180 11.07 -6.02 0.04
N THR A 181 10.57 -7.22 0.34
CA THR A 181 9.99 -8.14 -0.63
C THR A 181 8.51 -8.39 -0.32
N ALA A 182 7.74 -8.84 -1.30
CA ALA A 182 6.33 -9.19 -1.13
C ALA A 182 6.03 -10.66 -1.45
N TRP A 183 6.75 -11.28 -2.37
CA TRP A 183 6.45 -12.62 -2.90
C TRP A 183 7.18 -13.71 -2.11
N VAL A 184 6.59 -14.18 -1.02
CA VAL A 184 7.19 -15.20 -0.14
C VAL A 184 7.30 -16.58 -0.82
N ARG A 185 6.34 -16.94 -1.70
CA ARG A 185 6.31 -18.25 -2.36
C ARG A 185 7.32 -18.42 -3.51
N LEU A 186 7.96 -17.34 -3.92
CA LEU A 186 8.91 -17.33 -5.03
C LEU A 186 10.38 -17.32 -4.57
N ASP A 187 10.63 -17.59 -3.29
CA ASP A 187 11.98 -17.63 -2.70
C ASP A 187 12.83 -16.39 -3.02
N THR A 188 12.17 -15.25 -3.25
CA THR A 188 12.82 -13.99 -3.64
C THR A 188 13.85 -13.54 -2.60
N GLN A 189 13.58 -13.77 -1.31
CA GLN A 189 14.49 -13.36 -0.23
C GLN A 189 15.79 -14.17 -0.26
N GLU A 190 15.69 -15.48 -0.42
CA GLU A 190 16.81 -16.40 -0.50
C GLU A 190 17.67 -16.12 -1.73
N ARG A 191 17.03 -15.86 -2.88
CA ARG A 191 17.73 -15.50 -4.12
C ARG A 191 18.50 -14.19 -3.97
N LEU A 192 17.88 -13.14 -3.45
CA LEU A 192 18.54 -11.85 -3.22
C LEU A 192 19.67 -11.97 -2.18
N HIS A 193 19.46 -12.77 -1.14
CA HIS A 193 20.50 -13.02 -0.13
C HIS A 193 21.71 -13.71 -0.75
N LYS A 194 21.50 -14.72 -1.61
CA LYS A 194 22.57 -15.39 -2.36
C LYS A 194 23.35 -14.39 -3.20
N LEU A 195 22.67 -13.59 -4.02
CA LEU A 195 23.28 -12.56 -4.88
C LEU A 195 24.12 -11.55 -4.08
N LEU A 196 23.63 -11.07 -2.96
CA LEU A 196 24.37 -10.15 -2.09
C LEU A 196 25.60 -10.80 -1.45
N THR A 197 25.45 -12.06 -1.02
CA THR A 197 26.56 -12.82 -0.42
C THR A 197 27.66 -13.08 -1.43
N GLU A 198 27.33 -13.41 -2.67
CA GLU A 198 28.28 -13.59 -3.78
C GLU A 198 29.06 -12.30 -4.11
N LYS A 199 28.44 -11.13 -3.90
CA LYS A 199 29.06 -9.81 -3.98
C LYS A 199 29.89 -9.43 -2.73
N GLY A 200 29.94 -10.30 -1.72
CA GLY A 200 30.66 -10.04 -0.47
C GLY A 200 29.91 -9.11 0.50
N VAL A 201 28.65 -8.83 0.25
CA VAL A 201 27.80 -7.99 1.11
C VAL A 201 27.25 -8.83 2.27
N LYS A 202 27.48 -8.38 3.50
CA LYS A 202 26.95 -9.06 4.69
C LYS A 202 25.46 -8.74 4.85
N ALA A 203 24.62 -9.66 4.38
CA ALA A 203 23.15 -9.57 4.43
C ALA A 203 22.56 -10.56 5.44
N ALA A 204 21.34 -10.29 5.90
CA ALA A 204 20.54 -11.19 6.73
C ALA A 204 19.06 -11.14 6.32
N ILE A 205 18.36 -12.26 6.46
CA ILE A 205 16.91 -12.37 6.21
C ILE A 205 16.17 -12.38 7.53
N LEU A 206 15.25 -11.44 7.72
CA LEU A 206 14.27 -11.48 8.78
C LEU A 206 12.98 -12.09 8.24
N ASP A 207 12.70 -13.32 8.64
CA ASP A 207 11.51 -14.08 8.24
C ASP A 207 10.52 -14.29 9.42
N GLN A 208 9.41 -14.98 9.14
CA GLN A 208 8.36 -15.27 10.14
C GLN A 208 8.80 -16.27 11.21
N LYS A 209 9.94 -16.96 11.08
CA LYS A 209 10.47 -17.88 12.10
C LYS A 209 10.94 -17.11 13.34
N VAL A 210 11.28 -15.81 13.17
CA VAL A 210 11.61 -14.94 14.31
C VAL A 210 10.31 -14.45 14.95
N PRO A 211 10.03 -14.82 16.21
CA PRO A 211 8.84 -14.36 16.92
C PRO A 211 8.75 -12.84 16.99
N THR A 212 7.55 -12.28 16.86
CA THR A 212 7.34 -10.82 16.81
C THR A 212 8.01 -10.07 17.96
N VAL A 213 7.93 -10.59 19.17
CA VAL A 213 8.51 -9.97 20.39
C VAL A 213 10.04 -9.99 20.41
N GLN A 214 10.69 -10.82 19.58
CA GLN A 214 12.15 -10.96 19.53
C GLN A 214 12.77 -10.28 18.30
N ARG A 215 11.96 -9.73 17.40
CA ARG A 215 12.45 -9.18 16.13
C ARG A 215 13.38 -7.99 16.32
N GLU A 216 13.08 -7.11 17.25
CA GLU A 216 13.90 -5.93 17.52
C GLU A 216 15.28 -6.34 18.06
N GLU A 217 15.33 -7.19 19.08
CA GLU A 217 16.57 -7.73 19.61
C GLU A 217 17.37 -8.51 18.56
N TRP A 218 16.66 -9.28 17.72
CA TRP A 218 17.28 -10.02 16.61
C TRP A 218 17.94 -9.08 15.60
N VAL A 219 17.26 -7.99 15.20
CA VAL A 219 17.80 -7.00 14.27
C VAL A 219 19.01 -6.31 14.88
N ASP A 220 18.92 -5.86 16.13
CA ASP A 220 20.03 -5.21 16.83
C ASP A 220 21.26 -6.10 16.90
N LYS A 221 21.07 -7.37 17.22
CA LYS A 221 22.15 -8.36 17.23
C LYS A 221 22.81 -8.47 15.83
N ARG A 222 22.04 -8.54 14.75
CA ARG A 222 22.57 -8.60 13.38
C ARG A 222 23.34 -7.34 12.99
N VAL A 223 22.82 -6.17 13.40
CA VAL A 223 23.53 -4.89 13.20
C VAL A 223 24.88 -4.89 13.93
N HIS A 224 24.93 -5.34 15.18
CA HIS A 224 26.20 -5.47 15.93
C HIS A 224 27.17 -6.49 15.32
N GLU A 225 26.65 -7.55 14.73
CA GLU A 225 27.45 -8.54 13.96
C GLU A 225 27.97 -7.97 12.63
N GLY A 226 27.59 -6.73 12.29
CA GLY A 226 28.06 -6.02 11.09
C GLY A 226 27.25 -6.27 9.84
N VAL A 227 26.00 -6.73 9.95
CA VAL A 227 25.05 -6.83 8.82
C VAL A 227 24.82 -5.43 8.25
N LYS A 228 24.93 -5.32 6.94
CA LYS A 228 24.78 -4.09 6.17
C LYS A 228 23.44 -4.02 5.44
N VAL A 229 22.90 -5.17 5.03
CA VAL A 229 21.63 -5.28 4.29
C VAL A 229 20.70 -6.23 5.04
N LEU A 230 19.50 -5.74 5.36
CA LEU A 230 18.41 -6.53 5.93
C LEU A 230 17.39 -6.82 4.83
N ILE A 231 17.08 -8.08 4.56
CA ILE A 231 16.03 -8.50 3.63
C ILE A 231 14.83 -8.97 4.45
N THR A 232 13.65 -8.46 4.16
CA THR A 232 12.44 -8.87 4.90
C THR A 232 11.17 -8.63 4.09
N ASN A 233 10.06 -9.23 4.52
CA ASN A 233 8.73 -8.89 4.01
C ASN A 233 8.20 -7.64 4.73
N SER A 234 7.70 -6.66 3.99
CA SER A 234 7.17 -5.41 4.54
C SER A 234 6.06 -5.63 5.57
N ALA A 235 5.26 -6.69 5.45
CA ALA A 235 4.23 -7.05 6.42
C ALA A 235 4.78 -7.52 7.76
N LEU A 236 6.02 -8.03 7.84
CA LEU A 236 6.63 -8.45 9.11
C LEU A 236 7.04 -7.28 9.99
N VAL A 237 7.24 -6.12 9.39
CA VAL A 237 7.72 -4.90 10.09
C VAL A 237 6.64 -3.84 10.26
N GLU A 238 5.39 -4.11 9.85
CA GLU A 238 4.30 -3.14 9.97
C GLU A 238 3.95 -2.78 11.41
N THR A 239 4.27 -3.64 12.39
CA THR A 239 3.96 -3.42 13.80
C THR A 239 5.20 -3.48 14.69
N GLY A 240 5.38 -2.45 15.54
CA GLY A 240 6.22 -2.48 16.74
C GLY A 240 7.74 -2.65 16.57
N LEU A 241 8.31 -2.43 15.38
CA LEU A 241 9.74 -2.60 15.13
C LEU A 241 10.37 -1.25 14.77
N ASP A 242 11.40 -0.84 15.49
CA ASP A 242 12.22 0.34 15.18
C ASP A 242 13.46 -0.08 14.38
N LEU A 243 13.68 0.58 13.24
CA LEU A 243 14.73 0.25 12.28
C LEU A 243 15.70 1.43 12.05
N ASN A 244 16.00 2.17 13.11
CA ASN A 244 16.79 3.40 13.06
C ASN A 244 18.23 3.20 12.55
N ALA A 245 18.75 1.98 12.62
CA ALA A 245 20.08 1.66 12.08
C ALA A 245 20.15 1.71 10.55
N PHE A 246 19.00 1.75 9.87
CA PHE A 246 18.89 1.69 8.42
C PHE A 246 18.29 3.01 7.91
N THR A 247 18.97 3.67 7.00
CA THR A 247 18.56 4.97 6.44
C THR A 247 18.04 4.89 5.02
N THR A 248 18.36 3.80 4.33
CA THR A 248 17.88 3.49 2.98
C THR A 248 16.97 2.28 2.99
N LEU A 249 15.74 2.46 2.50
CA LEU A 249 14.72 1.44 2.37
C LEU A 249 14.40 1.20 0.90
N ILE A 250 14.51 -0.04 0.42
CA ILE A 250 14.29 -0.38 -0.98
C ILE A 250 13.13 -1.37 -1.07
N PHE A 251 12.04 -0.96 -1.67
CA PHE A 251 10.95 -1.87 -2.03
C PHE A 251 11.29 -2.53 -3.38
N TYR A 252 11.85 -3.73 -3.30
CA TYR A 252 12.13 -4.55 -4.48
C TYR A 252 10.83 -5.07 -5.11
N ASN A 253 9.91 -5.57 -4.27
CA ASN A 253 8.53 -5.83 -4.66
C ASN A 253 7.60 -4.95 -3.81
N ILE A 254 6.54 -4.47 -4.43
CA ILE A 254 5.55 -3.62 -3.75
C ILE A 254 4.29 -4.45 -3.53
N ALA A 255 3.94 -4.69 -2.27
CA ALA A 255 2.63 -5.22 -1.92
C ALA A 255 1.55 -4.17 -2.17
N PHE A 256 0.42 -4.57 -2.79
CA PHE A 256 -0.68 -3.64 -3.10
C PHE A 256 -1.50 -3.27 -1.86
N ASN A 257 -0.83 -3.02 -0.76
CA ASN A 257 -1.42 -2.59 0.50
C ASN A 257 -0.76 -1.28 0.96
N LEU A 258 -1.49 -0.19 0.79
CA LEU A 258 -1.02 1.15 1.13
C LEU A 258 -0.69 1.29 2.62
N TYR A 259 -1.47 0.65 3.50
CA TYR A 259 -1.23 0.68 4.95
C TYR A 259 0.12 0.04 5.30
N VAL A 260 0.36 -1.17 4.81
CA VAL A 260 1.64 -1.89 5.01
C VAL A 260 2.81 -1.08 4.46
N PHE A 261 2.67 -0.53 3.25
CA PHE A 261 3.68 0.32 2.63
C PHE A 261 4.02 1.53 3.52
N ARG A 262 3.01 2.29 3.96
CA ARG A 262 3.23 3.46 4.84
C ARG A 262 3.85 3.09 6.17
N GLN A 263 3.42 2.00 6.79
CA GLN A 263 3.99 1.54 8.05
C GLN A 263 5.45 1.13 7.87
N ALA A 264 5.77 0.33 6.87
CA ALA A 264 7.13 -0.11 6.59
C ALA A 264 8.07 1.04 6.21
N SER A 265 7.62 1.98 5.36
CA SER A 265 8.43 3.11 4.91
C SER A 265 8.79 4.09 6.04
N ARG A 266 8.00 4.14 7.11
CA ARG A 266 8.22 5.06 8.25
C ARG A 266 8.95 4.42 9.44
N ARG A 267 9.43 3.15 9.33
CA ARG A 267 10.10 2.46 10.43
C ARG A 267 11.48 3.03 10.78
N SER A 268 12.13 3.64 9.82
CA SER A 268 13.41 4.33 10.01
C SER A 268 13.24 5.84 10.18
N TRP A 269 12.09 6.39 9.85
CA TRP A 269 11.80 7.81 9.97
C TRP A 269 11.11 8.11 11.30
N ARG A 270 11.91 8.36 12.33
CA ARG A 270 11.48 8.50 13.73
C ARG A 270 12.17 9.70 14.39
N ILE A 271 11.60 10.17 15.49
CA ILE A 271 12.13 11.29 16.30
C ILE A 271 13.55 11.02 16.83
N ASN A 272 13.89 9.74 17.02
CA ASN A 272 15.22 9.32 17.50
C ASN A 272 16.19 8.93 16.37
N GLN A 273 15.83 9.18 15.11
CA GLN A 273 16.75 9.00 13.98
C GLN A 273 17.82 10.10 14.01
N THR A 274 19.08 9.70 13.93
CA THR A 274 20.23 10.59 13.98
C THR A 274 20.78 10.95 12.59
N ALA A 275 20.40 10.19 11.57
CA ALA A 275 20.80 10.46 10.20
C ALA A 275 20.06 11.69 9.66
N PRO A 276 20.67 12.50 8.80
CA PRO A 276 20.06 13.68 8.23
C PRO A 276 18.92 13.39 7.28
N LYS A 277 18.91 12.19 6.66
CA LYS A 277 17.95 11.81 5.62
C LYS A 277 17.58 10.33 5.71
N VAL A 278 16.33 10.02 5.35
CA VAL A 278 15.83 8.66 5.12
C VAL A 278 15.27 8.59 3.70
N GLU A 279 15.77 7.67 2.91
CA GLU A 279 15.39 7.52 1.50
C GLU A 279 14.65 6.20 1.27
N ILE A 280 13.54 6.28 0.55
CA ILE A 280 12.69 5.14 0.22
C ILE A 280 12.68 4.98 -1.29
N TYR A 281 13.30 3.91 -1.77
CA TYR A 281 13.34 3.57 -3.18
C TYR A 281 12.28 2.53 -3.52
N MET A 282 11.56 2.74 -4.62
CA MET A 282 10.52 1.83 -5.10
C MET A 282 10.90 1.37 -6.50
N LEU A 283 11.39 0.14 -6.61
CA LEU A 283 11.78 -0.44 -7.90
C LEU A 283 10.56 -1.03 -8.59
N TYR A 284 10.35 -0.66 -9.84
CA TYR A 284 9.24 -1.18 -10.63
C TYR A 284 9.60 -1.27 -12.10
N TYR A 285 8.96 -2.21 -12.80
CA TYR A 285 9.07 -2.26 -14.26
C TYR A 285 8.06 -1.30 -14.90
N ALA A 286 8.54 -0.43 -15.80
CA ALA A 286 7.71 0.47 -16.57
C ALA A 286 6.71 -0.30 -17.45
N ASP A 287 5.56 0.29 -17.77
CA ASP A 287 4.50 -0.30 -18.60
C ASP A 287 3.98 -1.67 -18.12
N THR A 288 3.95 -1.88 -16.80
CA THR A 288 3.47 -3.11 -16.17
C THR A 288 2.40 -2.85 -15.11
N MET A 289 1.86 -3.93 -14.56
CA MET A 289 0.97 -3.87 -13.40
C MET A 289 1.63 -3.25 -12.18
N GLN A 290 2.97 -3.38 -12.04
CA GLN A 290 3.72 -2.74 -10.96
C GLN A 290 3.66 -1.21 -11.10
N HIS A 291 3.85 -0.68 -12.30
CA HIS A 291 3.74 0.75 -12.58
C HIS A 291 2.33 1.28 -12.26
N LYS A 292 1.30 0.62 -12.77
CA LYS A 292 -0.10 0.99 -12.51
C LYS A 292 -0.46 0.95 -11.02
N ALA A 293 -0.03 -0.10 -10.33
CA ALA A 293 -0.27 -0.24 -8.90
C ALA A 293 0.39 0.88 -8.10
N LEU A 294 1.64 1.21 -8.40
CA LEU A 294 2.36 2.28 -7.73
C LEU A 294 1.70 3.65 -7.97
N ARG A 295 1.24 3.92 -9.19
CA ARG A 295 0.49 5.13 -9.53
C ARG A 295 -0.82 5.24 -8.75
N LEU A 296 -1.59 4.16 -8.68
CA LEU A 296 -2.84 4.12 -7.92
C LEU A 296 -2.58 4.26 -6.40
N MET A 297 -1.50 3.68 -5.91
CA MET A 297 -1.09 3.86 -4.50
C MET A 297 -0.71 5.32 -4.22
N ALA A 298 0.00 6.00 -5.12
CA ALA A 298 0.32 7.42 -4.99
C ALA A 298 -0.94 8.28 -4.90
N SER A 299 -1.93 8.04 -5.76
CA SER A 299 -3.22 8.74 -5.71
C SER A 299 -3.94 8.52 -4.37
N LYS A 300 -4.01 7.27 -3.89
CA LYS A 300 -4.65 6.96 -2.59
C LYS A 300 -3.86 7.52 -1.40
N LEU A 301 -2.55 7.64 -1.52
CA LEU A 301 -1.72 8.27 -0.51
C LEU A 301 -2.05 9.76 -0.38
N SER A 302 -2.32 10.46 -1.48
CA SER A 302 -2.78 11.86 -1.45
C SER A 302 -4.09 12.02 -0.66
N ALA A 303 -5.05 11.11 -0.82
CA ALA A 303 -6.28 11.12 -0.01
C ALA A 303 -6.00 10.93 1.49
N ALA A 304 -5.07 10.04 1.84
CA ALA A 304 -4.71 9.80 3.23
C ALA A 304 -4.04 11.02 3.88
N THR A 305 -3.22 11.78 3.14
CA THR A 305 -2.57 12.99 3.66
C THR A 305 -3.57 14.11 3.96
N VAL A 306 -4.68 14.20 3.19
CA VAL A 306 -5.77 15.15 3.51
C VAL A 306 -6.43 14.82 4.85
N ILE A 307 -6.68 13.53 5.11
CA ILE A 307 -7.26 13.09 6.39
C ILE A 307 -6.30 13.42 7.56
N GLU A 308 -5.00 13.43 7.30
CA GLU A 308 -3.94 13.82 8.25
C GLU A 308 -3.78 15.36 8.38
N GLY A 309 -4.64 16.14 7.76
CA GLY A 309 -4.65 17.61 7.87
C GLY A 309 -3.84 18.35 6.81
N GLN A 310 -3.28 17.65 5.83
CA GLN A 310 -2.56 18.26 4.69
C GLN A 310 -3.50 18.35 3.49
N ILE A 311 -4.19 19.47 3.36
CA ILE A 311 -5.22 19.66 2.34
C ILE A 311 -4.58 19.93 0.97
N SER A 312 -4.99 19.15 -0.05
CA SER A 312 -4.70 19.40 -1.46
C SER A 312 -5.93 19.07 -2.31
N ASP A 313 -6.06 19.71 -3.45
CA ASP A 313 -7.19 19.48 -4.36
C ASP A 313 -7.20 18.04 -4.88
N GLU A 314 -6.02 17.50 -5.22
CA GLU A 314 -5.87 16.11 -5.65
C GLU A 314 -6.24 15.12 -4.54
N GLY A 315 -5.87 15.43 -3.29
CA GLY A 315 -6.20 14.61 -2.13
C GLY A 315 -7.70 14.61 -1.82
N LEU A 316 -8.35 15.78 -1.90
CA LEU A 316 -9.80 15.91 -1.73
C LEU A 316 -10.56 15.14 -2.83
N ALA A 317 -10.11 15.22 -4.08
CA ALA A 317 -10.68 14.46 -5.20
C ALA A 317 -10.50 12.94 -4.98
N ALA A 318 -9.34 12.51 -4.51
CA ALA A 318 -9.04 11.10 -4.24
C ALA A 318 -9.83 10.50 -3.06
N MET A 319 -10.32 11.32 -2.11
CA MET A 319 -11.20 10.85 -1.01
C MET A 319 -12.51 10.26 -1.52
N SER A 320 -13.04 10.76 -2.63
CA SER A 320 -14.30 10.28 -3.22
C SER A 320 -14.11 9.05 -4.14
N ASP A 321 -12.89 8.58 -4.35
CA ASP A 321 -12.64 7.37 -5.14
C ASP A 321 -13.17 6.13 -4.41
N CYS A 322 -14.24 5.57 -4.96
CA CYS A 322 -15.00 4.47 -4.37
C CYS A 322 -14.55 3.07 -4.82
N GLN A 323 -13.46 2.96 -5.58
CA GLN A 323 -13.01 1.67 -6.08
C GLN A 323 -11.85 1.11 -5.23
N ASP A 324 -11.93 -0.19 -4.93
CA ASP A 324 -10.78 -0.89 -4.34
C ASP A 324 -9.63 -1.00 -5.37
N LEU A 325 -8.41 -1.15 -4.85
CA LEU A 325 -7.21 -1.18 -5.68
C LEU A 325 -7.24 -2.32 -6.71
N THR A 326 -7.76 -3.50 -6.34
CA THR A 326 -7.85 -4.66 -7.22
C THR A 326 -8.77 -4.39 -8.41
N THR A 327 -9.92 -3.79 -8.14
CA THR A 327 -10.89 -3.42 -9.18
C THR A 327 -10.33 -2.34 -10.13
N GLN A 328 -9.61 -1.36 -9.59
CA GLN A 328 -8.94 -0.34 -10.39
C GLN A 328 -7.84 -0.94 -11.26
N LEU A 329 -6.99 -1.81 -10.71
CA LEU A 329 -5.95 -2.51 -11.46
C LEU A 329 -6.53 -3.38 -12.59
N ALA A 330 -7.64 -4.07 -12.35
CA ALA A 330 -8.32 -4.83 -13.38
C ALA A 330 -8.83 -3.95 -14.53
N LYS A 331 -9.39 -2.78 -14.22
CA LYS A 331 -9.81 -1.80 -15.22
C LYS A 331 -8.64 -1.24 -16.04
N GLU A 332 -7.56 -0.88 -15.36
CA GLU A 332 -6.34 -0.41 -16.01
C GLU A 332 -5.75 -1.47 -16.95
N LEU A 333 -5.73 -2.74 -16.50
CA LEU A 333 -5.29 -3.85 -17.35
C LEU A 333 -6.12 -3.98 -18.63
N MET A 334 -7.42 -3.75 -18.55
CA MET A 334 -8.31 -3.76 -19.73
C MET A 334 -8.09 -2.57 -20.65
N ARG A 335 -7.75 -1.38 -20.12
CA ARG A 335 -7.50 -0.16 -20.90
C ARG A 335 -6.13 -0.15 -21.58
N GLY A 336 -5.14 -0.74 -20.97
CA GLY A 336 -3.74 -0.75 -21.40
C GLY A 336 -2.79 -0.23 -20.33
N LEU A 337 -1.53 -0.67 -20.39
CA LEU A 337 -0.53 -0.40 -19.36
C LEU A 337 0.49 0.67 -19.76
N LYS A 338 0.33 1.32 -20.90
CA LYS A 338 1.23 2.43 -21.28
C LYS A 338 0.90 3.66 -20.46
N ASP A 339 1.88 4.14 -19.72
CA ASP A 339 1.82 5.36 -18.92
C ASP A 339 3.10 6.17 -19.03
N ASP A 340 2.99 7.44 -18.66
CA ASP A 340 4.13 8.34 -18.59
C ASP A 340 4.87 8.13 -17.26
N VAL A 341 6.16 7.75 -17.34
CA VAL A 341 7.01 7.50 -16.18
C VAL A 341 7.29 8.79 -15.40
N GLU A 342 7.34 9.93 -16.07
CA GLU A 342 7.59 11.24 -15.45
C GLU A 342 6.47 11.65 -14.48
N ASP A 343 5.24 11.27 -14.79
CA ASP A 343 4.05 11.57 -13.98
C ASP A 343 4.10 10.92 -12.58
N LEU A 344 4.65 9.71 -12.49
CA LEU A 344 4.76 8.99 -11.22
C LEU A 344 5.78 9.63 -10.27
N ALA A 345 6.97 9.93 -10.78
CA ALA A 345 8.01 10.59 -10.01
C ALA A 345 7.57 11.98 -9.53
N ALA A 346 6.88 12.76 -10.38
CA ALA A 346 6.32 14.04 -10.03
C ALA A 346 5.26 13.92 -8.91
N SER A 347 4.41 12.89 -8.95
CA SER A 347 3.40 12.65 -7.93
C SER A 347 4.00 12.37 -6.54
N PHE A 348 5.04 11.52 -6.47
CA PHE A 348 5.74 11.27 -5.21
C PHE A 348 6.52 12.49 -4.71
N LYS A 349 7.17 13.23 -5.62
CA LYS A 349 7.90 14.46 -5.27
C LYS A 349 6.96 15.55 -4.70
N LYS A 350 5.78 15.74 -5.28
CA LYS A 350 4.77 16.66 -4.72
C LYS A 350 4.39 16.28 -3.30
N MET A 351 4.17 15.00 -3.01
CA MET A 351 3.85 14.54 -1.66
C MET A 351 5.00 14.73 -0.66
N ALA A 352 6.26 14.58 -1.10
CA ALA A 352 7.43 14.82 -0.27
C ALA A 352 7.56 16.30 0.14
N ILE A 353 7.27 17.23 -0.78
CA ILE A 353 7.30 18.68 -0.49
C ILE A 353 6.36 19.03 0.67
N PHE A 354 5.15 18.46 0.71
CA PHE A 354 4.20 18.67 1.82
C PHE A 354 4.68 18.09 3.15
N ARG A 355 5.55 17.07 3.14
CA ARG A 355 6.08 16.45 4.36
C ARG A 355 7.28 17.18 4.94
N ASN A 356 8.12 17.77 4.09
CA ASN A 356 9.40 18.38 4.47
C ASN A 356 9.31 19.89 4.72
N HIS A 357 8.24 20.57 4.32
CA HIS A 357 8.03 21.96 4.63
C HIS A 357 7.21 22.11 5.92
N PRO A 358 7.68 22.93 6.89
CA PRO A 358 6.83 23.34 7.98
C PRO A 358 5.59 24.03 7.39
N LYS A 359 4.41 23.73 7.93
CA LYS A 359 3.21 24.51 7.62
C LYS A 359 3.60 25.98 7.63
N PRO A 360 3.20 26.80 6.62
CA PRO A 360 3.29 28.23 6.75
C PRO A 360 2.68 28.57 8.12
N ALA A 361 3.46 29.26 8.95
CA ALA A 361 3.04 29.61 10.31
C ALA A 361 1.59 30.06 10.23
N ALA A 362 0.71 29.32 10.88
CA ALA A 362 -0.71 29.61 10.88
C ALA A 362 -0.85 31.08 11.21
N ALA A 363 -1.50 31.79 10.31
CA ALA A 363 -1.71 33.21 10.37
C ALA A 363 -1.94 33.67 11.79
N GLU A 364 -1.24 34.74 12.11
CA GLU A 364 -1.57 35.77 13.09
C GLU A 364 -2.43 35.32 14.25
N LYS A 365 -1.83 35.41 15.42
CA LYS A 365 -2.46 35.39 16.72
C LYS A 365 -3.91 35.84 16.64
N TYR A 366 -4.81 34.88 16.74
CA TYR A 366 -6.17 35.17 17.13
C TYR A 366 -6.06 35.75 18.55
N SER A 367 -6.04 37.06 18.65
CA SER A 367 -6.28 37.74 19.91
C SER A 367 -7.72 37.42 20.28
N ALA A 368 -7.89 36.55 21.24
CA ALA A 368 -9.20 36.32 21.81
C ALA A 368 -9.82 37.67 22.18
N PRO A 369 -11.07 37.94 21.82
CA PRO A 369 -11.77 39.11 22.34
C PRO A 369 -11.78 38.98 23.86
N ALA A 370 -11.46 40.10 24.55
CA ALA A 370 -11.49 40.18 26.00
C ALA A 370 -12.82 39.63 26.52
N GLU A 371 -12.77 38.64 27.39
CA GLU A 371 -13.92 38.12 28.06
C GLU A 371 -14.61 39.25 28.87
N PRO A 372 -15.93 39.42 28.79
CA PRO A 372 -16.63 40.29 29.72
C PRO A 372 -16.55 39.67 31.13
N GLU A 373 -16.21 40.48 32.11
CA GLU A 373 -16.19 40.10 33.53
C GLU A 373 -17.54 39.51 33.94
N GLU A 374 -17.58 38.16 34.09
CA GLU A 374 -18.75 37.47 34.63
C GLU A 374 -18.71 37.49 36.16
N GLN A 375 -19.73 38.12 36.74
CA GLN A 375 -19.98 38.13 38.18
C GLN A 375 -20.19 36.71 38.69
N LEU A 376 -19.36 36.28 39.61
CA LEU A 376 -19.43 34.98 40.28
C LEU A 376 -20.72 34.84 41.10
N LEU A 377 -21.58 33.95 40.69
CA LEU A 377 -22.65 33.39 41.52
C LEU A 377 -22.15 32.11 42.20
N PRO A 378 -22.56 31.78 43.44
CA PRO A 378 -21.96 30.70 44.21
C PRO A 378 -22.34 29.33 43.67
N VAL A 379 -21.31 28.49 43.48
CA VAL A 379 -21.38 27.10 42.98
C VAL A 379 -22.00 26.20 44.05
N GLN A 380 -23.11 25.57 43.78
CA GLN A 380 -23.59 24.38 44.52
C GLN A 380 -22.74 23.16 44.08
N GLN A 381 -22.16 22.50 45.08
CA GLN A 381 -21.41 21.25 44.94
C GLN A 381 -22.33 20.13 44.46
N SER A 382 -22.13 19.64 43.23
CA SER A 382 -22.69 18.36 42.75
C SER A 382 -21.61 17.30 42.74
N ILE A 383 -21.88 16.20 43.42
CA ILE A 383 -21.05 15.04 43.59
C ILE A 383 -20.85 14.31 42.26
N LEU A 384 -19.63 14.25 41.75
CA LEU A 384 -19.23 13.43 40.61
C LEU A 384 -19.01 11.98 41.07
N LEU A 385 -19.87 11.07 40.58
CA LEU A 385 -19.63 9.63 40.65
C LEU A 385 -18.72 9.20 39.49
N PRO A 386 -17.73 8.32 39.72
CA PRO A 386 -16.86 7.86 38.64
C PRO A 386 -17.57 6.86 37.73
N VAL A 387 -17.52 7.10 36.41
CA VAL A 387 -18.00 6.16 35.40
C VAL A 387 -16.88 5.17 35.09
N PRO A 388 -17.11 3.85 35.15
CA PRO A 388 -16.09 2.87 34.81
C PRO A 388 -15.90 2.79 33.29
N VAL A 389 -14.68 2.94 32.84
CA VAL A 389 -14.28 2.72 31.46
C VAL A 389 -14.04 1.22 31.26
N SER A 390 -14.91 0.55 30.52
CA SER A 390 -14.70 -0.84 30.11
C SER A 390 -13.98 -0.91 28.77
N TYR A 391 -12.77 -1.46 28.79
CA TYR A 391 -12.05 -1.86 27.58
C TYR A 391 -12.64 -3.17 27.04
N THR A 392 -13.26 -3.14 25.88
CA THR A 392 -13.62 -4.35 25.15
C THR A 392 -12.54 -4.66 24.12
N HIS A 393 -11.80 -5.76 24.35
CA HIS A 393 -10.94 -6.38 23.34
C HIS A 393 -11.80 -7.02 22.23
N LEU A 394 -11.74 -6.49 21.03
CA LEU A 394 -12.21 -7.18 19.81
C LEU A 394 -11.09 -8.13 19.36
N ARG A 395 -11.26 -9.43 19.58
CA ARG A 395 -10.52 -10.48 18.88
C ARG A 395 -11.11 -10.63 17.49
N ALA A 396 -10.26 -10.49 16.47
CA ALA A 396 -10.58 -10.92 15.11
C ALA A 396 -10.27 -12.43 14.97
N HIS A 397 -11.22 -13.14 14.40
CA HIS A 397 -11.05 -14.48 13.85
C HIS A 397 -10.67 -14.37 12.37
#